data_db0951def69cf52b95797c45c223fddb
#
_entry.id   db0951def69cf52b95797c45c223fddb
#
_cell.length_a   1.000
_cell.length_b   1.000
_cell.length_c   1.000
_cell.angle_alpha   90.00
_cell.angle_beta   90.00
_cell.angle_gamma   90.00
#
_symmetry.space_group_name_H-M   'P 1'
#
loop_
_entity.id
_entity.type
_entity.pdbx_description
1 polymer ?
#
loop_
_entity_poly.entity_id
_entity_poly.type
_entity_poly.pdbx_seq_one_letter_code
_entity_poly.pdbx_strand_id
1 'polypeptide(L)'
;MKTKLYILLSLAVSLFFQACETDFDLTADWKETTIIYGVLSQNQKVQNIRINKAFLGDGNAMQYSQNPDSINFDTADIRARIDEYYLGSFMKSYQLRPVWIDRQYDTSSVFYNPNKPQILVYQTLPYSKFGIDDFTKDTIWLNPNSVFYLVVKNIKRGTEIKSFTPLVSDFNISKPNINPNNPIINIKDSESSNSVKWKAAKNGKRAEAIYRFYYKEFTNFTDTVIKYCDFALGTFKSDRTDGTEEFETSFKGNSFHTTLANQIPFNANVKREAYRIQLIFTVIADEFN
;
A
#
# COMPACT_ATOMS: atom_id res chain seq x y z
N MET A 1 40.49 50.61 -51.05
CA MET A 1 40.35 49.14 -50.96
C MET A 1 40.18 48.62 -49.53
N LYS A 2 40.90 49.15 -48.53
CA LYS A 2 40.85 48.68 -47.12
C LYS A 2 39.45 48.84 -46.50
N THR A 3 38.74 49.93 -46.72
CA THR A 3 37.42 50.19 -46.16
C THR A 3 36.32 49.20 -46.63
N LYS A 4 36.36 48.79 -47.89
CA LYS A 4 35.44 47.79 -48.43
C LYS A 4 35.68 46.41 -47.84
N LEU A 5 36.92 46.08 -47.48
CA LEU A 5 37.27 44.82 -46.85
C LEU A 5 36.72 44.74 -45.41
N TYR A 6 36.79 45.84 -44.64
CA TYR A 6 36.24 45.88 -43.29
C TYR A 6 34.72 45.78 -43.25
N ILE A 7 34.01 46.35 -44.22
CA ILE A 7 32.57 46.25 -44.34
C ILE A 7 32.16 44.80 -44.68
N LEU A 8 32.94 44.16 -45.57
CA LEU A 8 32.65 42.74 -45.92
C LEU A 8 32.92 41.81 -44.76
N LEU A 9 33.97 42.07 -43.96
CA LEU A 9 34.32 41.30 -42.80
C LEU A 9 33.31 41.48 -41.64
N SER A 10 32.77 42.70 -41.45
CA SER A 10 31.75 42.95 -40.43
C SER A 10 30.41 42.31 -40.82
N LEU A 11 30.08 42.29 -42.10
CA LEU A 11 28.88 41.64 -42.61
C LEU A 11 28.98 40.09 -42.47
N ALA A 12 30.18 39.54 -42.70
CA ALA A 12 30.40 38.11 -42.52
C ALA A 12 30.32 37.69 -41.02
N VAL A 13 30.81 38.53 -40.12
CA VAL A 13 30.74 38.27 -38.68
C VAL A 13 29.28 38.34 -38.17
N SER A 14 28.44 39.26 -38.70
CA SER A 14 27.04 39.36 -38.30
C SER A 14 26.19 38.17 -38.75
N LEU A 15 26.60 37.45 -39.79
CA LEU A 15 25.92 36.23 -40.21
C LEU A 15 26.20 35.02 -39.33
N PHE A 16 27.27 35.03 -38.50
CA PHE A 16 27.55 33.97 -37.56
C PHE A 16 26.78 34.12 -36.22
N PHE A 17 26.15 35.26 -35.96
CA PHE A 17 25.31 35.47 -34.79
C PHE A 17 23.82 35.11 -35.03
N GLN A 18 23.43 34.53 -36.15
CA GLN A 18 22.19 33.80 -36.27
C GLN A 18 22.40 32.43 -35.59
N ALA A 19 22.62 32.45 -34.25
CA ALA A 19 22.57 31.27 -33.46
C ALA A 19 21.18 30.66 -33.64
N CYS A 20 21.15 29.43 -34.08
CA CYS A 20 19.94 28.60 -34.07
C CYS A 20 19.24 28.82 -32.73
N GLU A 21 18.01 29.26 -32.78
CA GLU A 21 17.07 28.92 -31.72
C GLU A 21 16.97 27.40 -31.75
N THR A 22 17.80 26.76 -30.90
CA THR A 22 17.59 25.37 -30.59
C THR A 22 16.44 25.33 -29.57
N ASP A 23 15.24 25.55 -30.10
CA ASP A 23 14.03 25.16 -29.37
C ASP A 23 14.01 23.64 -29.40
N PHE A 24 14.82 23.04 -28.50
CA PHE A 24 14.74 21.62 -28.26
C PHE A 24 13.44 21.42 -27.48
N ASP A 25 12.43 20.92 -28.15
CA ASP A 25 11.29 20.36 -27.49
C ASP A 25 11.77 19.18 -26.64
N LEU A 26 12.01 19.46 -25.35
CA LEU A 26 12.49 18.47 -24.36
C LEU A 26 11.40 17.47 -24.01
N THR A 27 10.19 17.72 -24.45
CA THR A 27 9.04 16.87 -24.18
C THR A 27 8.77 15.99 -25.42
N ALA A 28 8.87 14.68 -25.22
CA ALA A 28 8.35 13.75 -26.23
C ALA A 28 6.84 13.96 -26.40
N ASP A 29 6.32 13.64 -27.59
CA ASP A 29 4.88 13.68 -27.86
C ASP A 29 4.12 13.01 -26.71
N TRP A 30 3.19 13.74 -26.09
CA TRP A 30 2.45 13.24 -24.95
C TRP A 30 1.59 12.04 -25.32
N LYS A 31 1.88 10.92 -24.67
CA LYS A 31 1.05 9.72 -24.74
C LYS A 31 0.41 9.47 -23.39
N GLU A 32 -0.91 9.60 -23.33
CA GLU A 32 -1.65 9.28 -22.11
C GLU A 32 -1.44 7.82 -21.75
N THR A 33 -0.73 7.58 -20.66
CA THR A 33 -0.45 6.26 -20.14
C THR A 33 -1.29 6.03 -18.89
N THR A 34 -1.98 4.89 -18.84
CA THR A 34 -2.74 4.50 -17.65
C THR A 34 -1.81 3.91 -16.61
N ILE A 35 -1.90 4.41 -15.39
CA ILE A 35 -1.15 3.95 -14.23
C ILE A 35 -2.13 3.32 -13.25
N ILE A 36 -1.88 2.07 -12.86
CA ILE A 36 -2.76 1.32 -11.98
C ILE A 36 -1.98 0.87 -10.75
N TYR A 37 -2.53 1.16 -9.56
CA TYR A 37 -2.03 0.69 -8.27
C TYR A 37 -3.15 -0.04 -7.54
N GLY A 38 -2.86 -1.24 -7.05
CA GLY A 38 -3.82 -1.99 -6.26
C GLY A 38 -3.14 -3.09 -5.48
N VAL A 39 -3.60 -3.30 -4.27
CA VAL A 39 -3.23 -4.42 -3.42
C VAL A 39 -4.50 -5.13 -3.03
N LEU A 40 -4.57 -6.42 -3.28
CA LEU A 40 -5.67 -7.25 -2.80
C LEU A 40 -5.31 -7.84 -1.45
N SER A 41 -6.19 -7.67 -0.48
CA SER A 41 -6.02 -8.21 0.88
C SER A 41 -7.25 -9.03 1.27
N GLN A 42 -7.03 -10.30 1.64
CA GLN A 42 -8.11 -11.15 2.13
C GLN A 42 -8.72 -10.67 3.46
N ASN A 43 -8.00 -9.82 4.19
CA ASN A 43 -8.44 -9.28 5.49
C ASN A 43 -9.19 -7.95 5.38
N GLN A 44 -9.29 -7.37 4.18
CA GLN A 44 -10.02 -6.14 3.95
C GLN A 44 -11.42 -6.42 3.38
N LYS A 45 -12.41 -5.76 3.96
CA LYS A 45 -13.81 -5.86 3.49
C LYS A 45 -14.02 -5.29 2.10
N VAL A 46 -13.18 -4.32 1.74
CA VAL A 46 -13.28 -3.57 0.50
C VAL A 46 -11.89 -3.47 -0.13
N GLN A 47 -11.81 -3.75 -1.42
CA GLN A 47 -10.56 -3.63 -2.17
C GLN A 47 -10.53 -2.28 -2.88
N ASN A 48 -9.39 -1.60 -2.82
CA ASN A 48 -9.18 -0.28 -3.41
C ASN A 48 -8.14 -0.37 -4.53
N ILE A 49 -8.52 0.07 -5.72
CA ILE A 49 -7.64 0.16 -6.87
C ILE A 49 -7.56 1.62 -7.28
N ARG A 50 -6.36 2.14 -7.43
CA ARG A 50 -6.14 3.48 -7.94
C ARG A 50 -5.85 3.41 -9.43
N ILE A 51 -6.61 4.16 -10.23
CA ILE A 51 -6.47 4.21 -11.69
C ILE A 51 -6.24 5.66 -12.07
N ASN A 52 -5.02 5.98 -12.47
CA ASN A 52 -4.59 7.32 -12.82
C ASN A 52 -4.11 7.37 -14.28
N LYS A 53 -3.97 8.57 -14.81
CA LYS A 53 -3.25 8.84 -16.04
C LYS A 53 -1.89 9.47 -15.73
N ALA A 54 -0.87 9.11 -16.48
CA ALA A 54 0.35 9.89 -16.52
C ALA A 54 0.03 11.29 -17.07
N PHE A 55 0.67 12.29 -16.54
CA PHE A 55 0.54 13.66 -17.02
C PHE A 55 1.91 14.15 -17.52
N LEU A 56 1.87 14.92 -18.57
CA LEU A 56 3.01 15.66 -19.11
C LEU A 56 2.50 17.06 -19.42
N GLY A 57 3.32 18.08 -19.15
CA GLY A 57 2.98 19.48 -19.43
C GLY A 57 4.19 20.36 -19.23
N ASP A 58 4.14 21.52 -19.90
CA ASP A 58 5.16 22.56 -19.79
C ASP A 58 5.01 23.27 -18.46
N GLY A 59 5.67 22.77 -17.42
CA GLY A 59 5.58 23.39 -16.11
C GLY A 59 6.02 22.47 -14.96
N ASN A 60 5.65 22.88 -13.76
CA ASN A 60 6.04 22.15 -12.56
C ASN A 60 5.20 20.88 -12.37
N ALA A 61 5.81 19.72 -12.54
CA ALA A 61 5.19 18.41 -12.36
C ALA A 61 4.53 18.24 -10.97
N MET A 62 5.07 18.89 -9.93
CA MET A 62 4.47 18.92 -8.58
C MET A 62 3.10 19.58 -8.57
N GLN A 63 2.94 20.70 -9.27
CA GLN A 63 1.64 21.40 -9.35
C GLN A 63 0.61 20.56 -10.09
N TYR A 64 1.02 19.91 -11.18
CA TYR A 64 0.13 18.97 -11.91
C TYR A 64 -0.29 17.79 -11.04
N SER A 65 0.63 17.23 -10.24
CA SER A 65 0.33 16.08 -9.37
C SER A 65 -0.67 16.41 -8.24
N GLN A 66 -0.77 17.68 -7.85
CA GLN A 66 -1.73 18.15 -6.86
C GLN A 66 -3.11 18.46 -7.45
N ASN A 67 -3.23 18.50 -8.78
CA ASN A 67 -4.50 18.74 -9.44
C ASN A 67 -5.17 17.42 -9.82
N PRO A 68 -6.33 17.06 -9.22
CA PRO A 68 -7.05 15.83 -9.54
C PRO A 68 -7.36 15.65 -11.02
N ASP A 69 -7.68 16.73 -11.76
CA ASP A 69 -8.03 16.65 -13.17
C ASP A 69 -6.83 16.30 -14.05
N SER A 70 -5.62 16.63 -13.59
CA SER A 70 -4.39 16.27 -14.30
C SER A 70 -4.04 14.79 -14.18
N ILE A 71 -4.36 14.18 -13.03
CA ILE A 71 -3.93 12.81 -12.70
C ILE A 71 -5.03 11.76 -12.83
N ASN A 72 -6.31 12.17 -12.82
CA ASN A 72 -7.42 11.23 -12.91
C ASN A 72 -8.05 11.25 -14.31
N PHE A 73 -8.57 10.10 -14.72
CA PHE A 73 -9.51 10.03 -15.84
C PHE A 73 -10.87 10.55 -15.42
N ASP A 74 -11.70 10.94 -16.39
CA ASP A 74 -13.12 11.10 -16.12
C ASP A 74 -13.70 9.76 -15.67
N THR A 75 -14.40 9.75 -14.56
CA THR A 75 -14.98 8.52 -13.99
C THR A 75 -16.04 7.90 -14.90
N ALA A 76 -16.67 8.70 -15.76
CA ALA A 76 -17.62 8.22 -16.76
C ALA A 76 -16.94 7.36 -17.85
N ASP A 77 -15.66 7.58 -18.10
CA ASP A 77 -14.90 6.88 -19.13
C ASP A 77 -14.31 5.55 -18.67
N ILE A 78 -14.20 5.33 -17.34
CA ILE A 78 -13.55 4.14 -16.79
C ILE A 78 -14.58 3.11 -16.31
N ARG A 79 -14.36 1.87 -16.74
CA ARG A 79 -15.05 0.69 -16.20
C ARG A 79 -13.99 -0.28 -15.69
N ALA A 80 -14.08 -0.63 -14.44
CA ALA A 80 -13.11 -1.52 -13.81
C ALA A 80 -13.83 -2.63 -13.02
N ARG A 81 -13.25 -3.83 -13.03
CA ARG A 81 -13.74 -4.97 -12.29
C ARG A 81 -12.62 -5.91 -11.93
N ILE A 82 -12.84 -6.74 -10.93
CA ILE A 82 -11.96 -7.84 -10.53
C ILE A 82 -12.74 -9.13 -10.78
N ASP A 83 -12.19 -10.00 -11.64
CA ASP A 83 -12.75 -11.30 -11.97
C ASP A 83 -12.02 -12.38 -11.17
N GLU A 84 -12.75 -13.21 -10.43
CA GLU A 84 -12.21 -14.31 -9.62
C GLU A 84 -12.30 -15.63 -10.40
N TYR A 85 -11.16 -16.35 -10.42
CA TYR A 85 -11.06 -17.69 -11.01
C TYR A 85 -10.52 -18.67 -9.99
N TYR A 86 -11.18 -19.82 -9.87
CA TYR A 86 -10.74 -20.94 -9.05
C TYR A 86 -10.54 -22.17 -9.93
N LEU A 87 -9.35 -22.77 -9.85
CA LEU A 87 -8.98 -23.92 -10.70
C LEU A 87 -9.24 -23.68 -12.21
N GLY A 88 -9.00 -22.45 -12.68
CA GLY A 88 -9.22 -22.07 -14.07
C GLY A 88 -10.67 -21.76 -14.46
N SER A 89 -11.62 -21.97 -13.57
CA SER A 89 -13.04 -21.68 -13.82
C SER A 89 -13.41 -20.30 -13.28
N PHE A 90 -14.16 -19.53 -14.06
CA PHE A 90 -14.72 -18.25 -13.62
C PHE A 90 -15.72 -18.47 -12.49
N MET A 91 -15.56 -17.73 -11.40
CA MET A 91 -16.41 -17.81 -10.23
C MET A 91 -17.37 -16.63 -10.14
N LYS A 92 -16.84 -15.42 -10.12
CA LYS A 92 -17.61 -14.19 -9.98
C LYS A 92 -16.79 -12.96 -10.39
N SER A 93 -17.50 -11.85 -10.54
CA SER A 93 -16.91 -10.55 -10.87
C SER A 93 -17.32 -9.52 -9.85
N TYR A 94 -16.34 -8.77 -9.34
CA TYR A 94 -16.55 -7.65 -8.44
C TYR A 94 -16.42 -6.36 -9.23
N GLN A 95 -17.51 -5.61 -9.34
CA GLN A 95 -17.47 -4.30 -9.99
C GLN A 95 -16.78 -3.29 -9.09
N LEU A 96 -15.96 -2.44 -9.70
CA LEU A 96 -15.27 -1.36 -9.02
C LEU A 96 -16.00 -0.04 -9.34
N ARG A 97 -16.32 0.74 -8.30
CA ARG A 97 -16.93 2.06 -8.44
C ARG A 97 -15.99 3.17 -7.99
N PRO A 98 -16.00 4.32 -8.67
CA PRO A 98 -15.21 5.47 -8.27
C PRO A 98 -15.73 6.04 -6.95
N VAL A 99 -14.82 6.24 -6.00
CA VAL A 99 -15.09 6.83 -4.68
C VAL A 99 -13.97 7.80 -4.33
N TRP A 100 -14.32 8.95 -3.80
CA TRP A 100 -13.35 9.89 -3.25
C TRP A 100 -13.14 9.57 -1.77
N ILE A 101 -11.90 9.31 -1.37
CA ILE A 101 -11.53 9.01 0.01
C ILE A 101 -10.54 10.05 0.53
N ASP A 102 -10.64 10.37 1.82
CA ASP A 102 -9.73 11.30 2.47
C ASP A 102 -8.33 10.68 2.63
N ARG A 103 -7.30 11.48 2.37
CA ARG A 103 -5.91 11.13 2.67
C ARG A 103 -5.67 11.28 4.17
N GLN A 104 -5.91 10.23 4.93
CA GLN A 104 -5.85 10.29 6.40
C GLN A 104 -4.43 10.40 6.97
N TYR A 105 -3.37 10.02 6.22
CA TYR A 105 -2.06 9.78 6.82
C TYR A 105 -0.87 10.48 6.17
N ASP A 106 -1.07 11.22 5.11
CA ASP A 106 0.05 11.80 4.36
C ASP A 106 -0.09 13.30 4.09
N THR A 107 -0.33 14.06 5.15
CA THR A 107 -0.36 15.54 5.08
C THR A 107 1.03 16.15 4.92
N SER A 108 2.08 15.38 5.16
CA SER A 108 3.47 15.81 4.98
C SER A 108 4.01 15.58 3.56
N SER A 109 3.28 14.83 2.73
CA SER A 109 3.67 14.58 1.35
C SER A 109 3.67 15.85 0.52
N VAL A 110 4.72 16.03 -0.30
CA VAL A 110 4.80 17.12 -1.29
C VAL A 110 3.66 17.10 -2.30
N PHE A 111 2.97 15.97 -2.43
CA PHE A 111 1.79 15.78 -3.29
C PHE A 111 0.47 16.07 -2.57
N TYR A 112 0.51 16.42 -1.28
CA TYR A 112 -0.69 16.76 -0.53
C TYR A 112 -1.16 18.18 -0.85
N ASN A 113 -2.43 18.28 -1.25
CA ASN A 113 -3.09 19.56 -1.44
C ASN A 113 -4.18 19.73 -0.36
N PRO A 114 -4.00 20.66 0.60
CA PRO A 114 -4.97 20.87 1.69
C PRO A 114 -6.34 21.33 1.17
N ASN A 115 -6.41 21.97 0.01
CA ASN A 115 -7.66 22.39 -0.61
C ASN A 115 -8.39 21.25 -1.34
N LYS A 116 -7.69 20.12 -1.62
CA LYS A 116 -8.22 18.93 -2.27
C LYS A 116 -7.65 17.69 -1.56
N PRO A 117 -8.05 17.42 -0.32
CA PRO A 117 -7.45 16.38 0.52
C PRO A 117 -7.83 14.96 0.08
N GLN A 118 -8.77 14.82 -0.85
CA GLN A 118 -9.30 13.55 -1.28
C GLN A 118 -8.54 12.98 -2.47
N ILE A 119 -8.51 11.66 -2.55
CA ILE A 119 -8.01 10.91 -3.71
C ILE A 119 -9.12 10.04 -4.31
N LEU A 120 -9.12 9.93 -5.63
CA LEU A 120 -10.01 9.03 -6.33
C LEU A 120 -9.46 7.60 -6.29
N VAL A 121 -10.28 6.68 -5.82
CA VAL A 121 -10.04 5.23 -5.88
C VAL A 121 -11.22 4.54 -6.53
N TYR A 122 -10.99 3.36 -7.08
CA TYR A 122 -12.03 2.48 -7.56
C TYR A 122 -12.18 1.35 -6.55
N GLN A 123 -13.35 1.27 -5.92
CA GLN A 123 -13.60 0.44 -4.76
C GLN A 123 -14.56 -0.69 -5.12
N THR A 124 -14.25 -1.93 -4.65
CA THR A 124 -15.22 -3.01 -4.74
C THR A 124 -16.41 -2.69 -3.86
N LEU A 125 -17.60 -2.92 -4.39
CA LEU A 125 -18.80 -2.85 -3.56
C LEU A 125 -18.94 -4.12 -2.74
N PRO A 126 -19.46 -4.03 -1.51
CA PRO A 126 -19.97 -5.19 -0.82
C PRO A 126 -20.96 -5.90 -1.75
N TYR A 127 -20.77 -7.20 -1.91
CA TYR A 127 -21.61 -7.99 -2.80
C TYR A 127 -23.04 -8.12 -2.21
N SER A 128 -24.00 -7.58 -2.89
CA SER A 128 -25.40 -7.90 -2.65
C SER A 128 -25.79 -9.08 -3.53
N LYS A 129 -26.14 -10.20 -2.93
CA LYS A 129 -26.58 -11.42 -3.62
C LYS A 129 -27.88 -11.21 -4.44
N PHE A 130 -28.60 -10.10 -4.20
CA PHE A 130 -29.90 -9.83 -4.80
C PHE A 130 -30.07 -8.40 -5.32
N GLY A 131 -28.98 -7.65 -5.55
CA GLY A 131 -29.10 -6.27 -6.07
C GLY A 131 -29.64 -5.25 -5.06
N ILE A 132 -29.79 -5.63 -3.81
CA ILE A 132 -30.14 -4.74 -2.70
C ILE A 132 -28.85 -4.49 -1.92
N ASP A 133 -28.46 -3.25 -1.82
CA ASP A 133 -27.27 -2.82 -1.07
C ASP A 133 -27.51 -3.04 0.44
N ASP A 134 -27.40 -4.28 0.90
CA ASP A 134 -27.39 -4.58 2.33
C ASP A 134 -25.98 -4.37 2.89
N PHE A 135 -25.68 -3.13 3.21
CA PHE A 135 -24.40 -2.68 3.78
C PHE A 135 -24.07 -3.33 5.14
N THR A 136 -24.96 -4.13 5.68
CA THR A 136 -24.82 -4.68 7.04
C THR A 136 -24.20 -6.07 7.09
N LYS A 137 -24.09 -6.80 5.99
CA LYS A 137 -23.78 -8.23 6.03
C LYS A 137 -22.58 -8.70 5.22
N ASP A 138 -22.07 -7.98 4.23
CA ASP A 138 -21.13 -8.60 3.31
C ASP A 138 -19.73 -7.99 3.33
N THR A 139 -18.94 -8.62 4.16
CA THR A 139 -17.49 -8.65 3.97
C THR A 139 -17.22 -9.43 2.68
N ILE A 140 -16.54 -8.81 1.73
CA ILE A 140 -16.01 -9.52 0.56
C ILE A 140 -14.86 -10.38 1.05
N TRP A 141 -15.12 -11.67 1.25
CA TRP A 141 -14.07 -12.63 1.52
C TRP A 141 -13.51 -13.11 0.18
N LEU A 142 -12.28 -12.69 -0.11
CA LEU A 142 -11.55 -13.22 -1.26
C LEU A 142 -11.07 -14.63 -0.92
N ASN A 143 -11.29 -15.58 -1.83
CA ASN A 143 -10.80 -16.94 -1.65
C ASN A 143 -9.27 -16.98 -1.85
N PRO A 144 -8.47 -17.37 -0.83
CA PRO A 144 -7.00 -17.37 -0.93
C PRO A 144 -6.46 -18.37 -1.96
N ASN A 145 -7.28 -19.31 -2.43
CA ASN A 145 -6.88 -20.28 -3.45
C ASN A 145 -7.27 -19.86 -4.88
N SER A 146 -7.89 -18.69 -5.03
CA SER A 146 -8.29 -18.15 -6.33
C SER A 146 -7.20 -17.26 -6.94
N VAL A 147 -7.29 -17.07 -8.26
CA VAL A 147 -6.54 -16.06 -9.01
C VAL A 147 -7.48 -14.94 -9.39
N PHE A 148 -7.04 -13.71 -9.20
CA PHE A 148 -7.85 -12.52 -9.44
C PHE A 148 -7.32 -11.75 -10.64
N TYR A 149 -8.19 -11.43 -11.57
CA TYR A 149 -7.88 -10.66 -12.76
C TYR A 149 -8.50 -9.28 -12.64
N LEU A 150 -7.67 -8.25 -12.62
CA LEU A 150 -8.12 -6.88 -12.76
C LEU A 150 -8.31 -6.58 -14.24
N VAL A 151 -9.49 -6.08 -14.60
CA VAL A 151 -9.83 -5.62 -15.96
C VAL A 151 -10.23 -4.15 -15.88
N VAL A 152 -9.51 -3.29 -16.56
CA VAL A 152 -9.78 -1.86 -16.65
C VAL A 152 -10.00 -1.49 -18.11
N LYS A 153 -11.17 -0.90 -18.41
CA LYS A 153 -11.53 -0.41 -19.74
C LYS A 153 -11.64 1.11 -19.71
N ASN A 154 -10.98 1.77 -20.63
CA ASN A 154 -11.27 3.15 -20.96
C ASN A 154 -12.21 3.16 -22.18
N ILE A 155 -13.48 3.50 -21.96
CA ILE A 155 -14.53 3.43 -23.00
C ILE A 155 -14.28 4.48 -24.08
N LYS A 156 -13.89 5.68 -23.69
CA LYS A 156 -13.63 6.77 -24.62
C LYS A 156 -12.52 6.45 -25.60
N ARG A 157 -11.50 5.69 -25.15
CA ARG A 157 -10.34 5.31 -25.97
C ARG A 157 -10.46 3.93 -26.59
N GLY A 158 -11.41 3.12 -26.17
CA GLY A 158 -11.54 1.73 -26.59
C GLY A 158 -10.38 0.85 -26.14
N THR A 159 -9.65 1.22 -25.04
CA THR A 159 -8.52 0.44 -24.54
C THR A 159 -8.92 -0.43 -23.37
N GLU A 160 -8.32 -1.62 -23.29
CA GLU A 160 -8.50 -2.55 -22.17
C GLU A 160 -7.14 -2.97 -21.62
N ILE A 161 -6.99 -2.91 -20.31
CA ILE A 161 -5.79 -3.32 -19.58
C ILE A 161 -6.19 -4.47 -18.64
N LYS A 162 -5.38 -5.53 -18.63
CA LYS A 162 -5.56 -6.69 -17.77
C LYS A 162 -4.29 -6.96 -16.97
N SER A 163 -4.47 -7.34 -15.72
CA SER A 163 -3.43 -7.86 -14.86
C SER A 163 -4.01 -8.97 -14.00
N PHE A 164 -3.19 -9.85 -13.47
CA PHE A 164 -3.64 -10.90 -12.59
C PHE A 164 -2.69 -11.08 -11.41
N THR A 165 -3.23 -11.55 -10.29
CA THR A 165 -2.45 -11.90 -9.10
C THR A 165 -3.13 -13.03 -8.34
N PRO A 166 -2.38 -14.00 -7.80
CA PRO A 166 -2.88 -14.86 -6.73
C PRO A 166 -2.89 -14.08 -5.42
N LEU A 167 -3.66 -14.53 -4.43
CA LEU A 167 -3.54 -14.01 -3.08
C LEU A 167 -2.43 -14.70 -2.30
N VAL A 168 -1.87 -13.97 -1.36
CA VAL A 168 -1.05 -14.57 -0.31
C VAL A 168 -1.98 -15.39 0.57
N SER A 169 -1.70 -16.67 0.74
CA SER A 169 -2.55 -17.58 1.54
C SER A 169 -2.33 -17.39 3.03
N ASP A 170 -3.24 -17.96 3.81
CA ASP A 170 -3.01 -18.18 5.23
C ASP A 170 -1.85 -19.17 5.45
N PHE A 171 -1.25 -19.09 6.63
CA PHE A 171 -0.14 -19.94 7.03
C PHE A 171 -0.25 -20.34 8.51
N ASN A 172 0.52 -21.36 8.90
CA ASN A 172 0.46 -21.90 10.24
C ASN A 172 1.61 -21.39 11.12
N ILE A 173 1.26 -20.92 12.32
CA ILE A 173 2.20 -20.59 13.39
C ILE A 173 2.31 -21.81 14.30
N SER A 174 3.51 -22.37 14.42
CA SER A 174 3.78 -23.55 15.24
C SER A 174 4.33 -23.20 16.63
N LYS A 175 4.90 -22.00 16.78
CA LYS A 175 5.30 -21.41 18.06
C LYS A 175 4.96 -19.92 18.07
N PRO A 176 4.52 -19.35 19.21
CA PRO A 176 4.13 -20.04 20.42
C PRO A 176 2.94 -20.97 20.15
N ASN A 177 2.87 -22.08 20.91
CA ASN A 177 1.70 -22.95 20.85
C ASN A 177 0.52 -22.19 21.50
N ILE A 178 -0.35 -21.65 20.66
CA ILE A 178 -1.53 -20.90 21.10
C ILE A 178 -2.61 -21.91 21.50
N ASN A 179 -2.47 -22.47 22.67
CA ASN A 179 -3.58 -23.17 23.32
C ASN A 179 -4.47 -22.09 23.96
N PRO A 180 -5.75 -21.96 23.59
CA PRO A 180 -6.67 -21.00 24.20
C PRO A 180 -6.74 -21.14 25.74
N ASN A 181 -6.51 -22.35 26.25
CA ASN A 181 -6.58 -22.65 27.67
C ASN A 181 -5.24 -22.42 28.42
N ASN A 182 -4.15 -22.26 27.71
CA ASN A 182 -2.85 -21.99 28.31
C ASN A 182 -1.90 -21.32 27.29
N PRO A 183 -2.09 -20.04 26.99
CA PRO A 183 -1.21 -19.31 26.08
C PRO A 183 0.09 -18.98 26.82
N ILE A 184 1.16 -19.74 26.58
CA ILE A 184 2.42 -19.55 27.25
C ILE A 184 3.39 -18.77 26.36
N ILE A 185 3.41 -17.45 26.57
CA ILE A 185 4.55 -16.62 26.25
C ILE A 185 5.11 -16.16 27.62
N ASN A 186 6.25 -16.71 28.03
CA ASN A 186 6.87 -16.29 29.28
C ASN A 186 7.76 -15.07 29.06
N ILE A 187 7.13 -13.90 29.00
CA ILE A 187 7.83 -12.61 28.86
C ILE A 187 8.26 -12.06 30.22
N LYS A 188 7.72 -12.59 31.33
CA LYS A 188 8.01 -12.07 32.68
C LYS A 188 9.45 -12.25 33.08
N ASP A 189 10.08 -13.33 32.67
CA ASP A 189 11.47 -13.61 33.00
C ASP A 189 12.36 -12.95 31.93
N SER A 190 13.24 -12.04 32.37
CA SER A 190 14.16 -11.29 31.52
C SER A 190 15.10 -12.19 30.72
N GLU A 191 15.48 -13.32 31.24
CA GLU A 191 16.42 -14.27 30.64
C GLU A 191 15.74 -15.36 29.83
N SER A 192 14.42 -15.51 29.94
CA SER A 192 13.66 -16.48 29.17
C SER A 192 13.76 -16.18 27.67
N SER A 193 14.11 -17.21 26.91
CA SER A 193 14.06 -17.14 25.46
C SER A 193 12.67 -17.54 24.96
N ASN A 194 12.08 -16.67 24.18
CA ASN A 194 10.80 -16.90 23.50
C ASN A 194 11.04 -17.05 22.01
N SER A 195 10.47 -18.08 21.40
CA SER A 195 10.60 -18.30 19.97
C SER A 195 9.27 -18.19 19.23
N VAL A 196 9.33 -17.71 18.01
CA VAL A 196 8.22 -17.68 17.05
C VAL A 196 8.63 -18.51 15.87
N LYS A 197 7.84 -19.54 15.56
CA LYS A 197 8.07 -20.42 14.41
C LYS A 197 6.81 -20.53 13.57
N TRP A 198 6.97 -20.41 12.26
CA TRP A 198 5.86 -20.46 11.30
C TRP A 198 6.31 -21.03 9.96
N LYS A 199 5.34 -21.40 9.13
CA LYS A 199 5.56 -21.71 7.72
C LYS A 199 5.32 -20.47 6.88
N ALA A 200 6.09 -20.30 5.81
CA ALA A 200 5.84 -19.26 4.83
C ALA A 200 4.40 -19.35 4.29
N ALA A 201 3.82 -18.20 3.99
CA ALA A 201 2.57 -18.17 3.26
C ALA A 201 2.81 -18.54 1.78
N LYS A 202 1.97 -19.37 1.20
CA LYS A 202 1.98 -19.61 -0.24
C LYS A 202 1.69 -18.27 -0.96
N ASN A 203 2.41 -17.98 -2.03
CA ASN A 203 2.43 -16.71 -2.76
C ASN A 203 2.96 -15.52 -1.95
N GLY A 204 3.45 -15.74 -0.72
CA GLY A 204 4.12 -14.73 0.10
C GLY A 204 5.63 -14.75 -0.15
N LYS A 205 6.23 -13.57 -0.21
CA LYS A 205 7.68 -13.42 -0.43
C LYS A 205 8.40 -12.80 0.76
N ARG A 206 7.77 -11.85 1.40
CA ARG A 206 8.33 -11.18 2.57
C ARG A 206 7.31 -11.11 3.68
N ALA A 207 7.71 -11.47 4.88
CA ALA A 207 6.92 -11.41 6.08
C ALA A 207 7.59 -10.46 7.08
N GLU A 208 6.84 -9.51 7.59
CA GLU A 208 7.19 -8.74 8.78
C GLU A 208 6.43 -9.31 9.96
N ALA A 209 7.12 -9.58 11.07
CA ALA A 209 6.53 -10.12 12.28
C ALA A 209 6.73 -9.14 13.44
N ILE A 210 5.67 -8.83 14.16
CA ILE A 210 5.70 -7.97 15.33
C ILE A 210 4.85 -8.56 16.46
N TYR A 211 5.25 -8.32 17.71
CA TYR A 211 4.36 -8.41 18.85
C TYR A 211 3.81 -7.03 19.17
N ARG A 212 2.49 -6.89 19.17
CA ARG A 212 1.79 -5.70 19.61
C ARG A 212 1.32 -5.90 21.04
N PHE A 213 1.89 -5.12 21.95
CA PHE A 213 1.52 -5.09 23.35
C PHE A 213 0.49 -4.00 23.58
N TYR A 214 -0.71 -4.40 24.03
CA TYR A 214 -1.76 -3.47 24.40
C TYR A 214 -1.78 -3.28 25.91
N TYR A 215 -1.99 -2.05 26.34
CA TYR A 215 -2.15 -1.68 27.73
C TYR A 215 -3.30 -0.69 27.90
N LYS A 216 -3.92 -0.73 29.09
CA LYS A 216 -4.92 0.25 29.49
C LYS A 216 -4.21 1.36 30.25
N GLU A 217 -4.57 2.60 29.90
CA GLU A 217 -4.12 3.81 30.59
C GLU A 217 -5.32 4.47 31.25
N PHE A 218 -5.20 4.70 32.56
CA PHE A 218 -6.26 5.28 33.38
C PHE A 218 -5.84 6.70 33.75
N THR A 219 -6.61 7.66 33.27
CA THR A 219 -6.53 9.08 33.65
C THR A 219 -7.74 9.39 34.50
N ASN A 220 -7.54 9.86 35.74
CA ASN A 220 -8.63 10.27 36.65
C ASN A 220 -9.71 9.20 36.97
N PHE A 221 -9.33 7.96 37.27
CA PHE A 221 -10.19 6.86 37.75
C PHE A 221 -11.40 6.48 36.88
N THR A 222 -11.82 7.29 35.92
CA THR A 222 -13.03 7.09 35.12
C THR A 222 -12.73 6.83 33.63
N ASP A 223 -11.68 7.44 33.08
CA ASP A 223 -11.38 7.37 31.68
C ASP A 223 -10.32 6.31 31.39
N THR A 224 -10.69 5.30 30.64
CA THR A 224 -9.80 4.22 30.22
C THR A 224 -9.52 4.31 28.74
N VAL A 225 -8.25 4.47 28.37
CA VAL A 225 -7.80 4.45 26.96
C VAL A 225 -6.94 3.22 26.74
N ILE A 226 -7.23 2.47 25.67
CA ILE A 226 -6.38 1.36 25.23
C ILE A 226 -5.32 1.92 24.28
N LYS A 227 -4.06 1.74 24.65
CA LYS A 227 -2.88 2.10 23.87
C LYS A 227 -2.10 0.85 23.51
N TYR A 228 -1.19 0.99 22.57
CA TYR A 228 -0.29 -0.11 22.21
C TYR A 228 1.12 0.39 21.91
N CYS A 229 2.06 -0.53 21.93
CA CYS A 229 3.39 -0.40 21.38
C CYS A 229 3.80 -1.68 20.67
N ASP A 230 4.65 -1.56 19.67
CA ASP A 230 5.08 -2.65 18.83
C ASP A 230 6.52 -3.06 19.14
N PHE A 231 6.73 -4.35 19.29
CA PHE A 231 8.03 -4.98 19.39
C PHE A 231 8.31 -5.75 18.12
N ALA A 232 9.24 -5.25 17.30
CA ALA A 232 9.61 -5.86 16.04
C ALA A 232 10.39 -7.16 16.25
N LEU A 233 9.94 -8.24 15.64
CA LEU A 233 10.66 -9.52 15.60
C LEU A 233 11.58 -9.59 14.37
N GLY A 234 11.29 -8.84 13.34
CA GLY A 234 12.10 -8.74 12.14
C GLY A 234 11.33 -8.89 10.84
N THR A 235 12.08 -8.79 9.76
CA THR A 235 11.58 -9.00 8.39
C THR A 235 12.25 -10.25 7.82
N PHE A 236 11.47 -11.14 7.24
CA PHE A 236 11.89 -12.44 6.74
C PHE A 236 11.55 -12.55 5.27
N LYS A 237 12.52 -12.94 4.46
CA LYS A 237 12.36 -13.13 3.03
C LYS A 237 12.37 -14.61 2.71
N SER A 238 11.33 -15.06 2.00
CA SER A 238 11.23 -16.43 1.53
C SER A 238 11.97 -16.61 0.20
N ASP A 239 12.71 -17.67 0.05
CA ASP A 239 13.33 -18.03 -1.22
C ASP A 239 12.29 -18.61 -2.18
N ARG A 240 11.27 -19.27 -1.65
CA ARG A 240 10.18 -19.90 -2.38
C ARG A 240 8.85 -19.23 -2.09
N THR A 241 7.91 -19.39 -3.00
CA THR A 241 6.53 -18.92 -2.87
C THR A 241 5.51 -20.05 -2.74
N ASP A 242 5.99 -21.29 -2.52
CA ASP A 242 5.16 -22.49 -2.42
C ASP A 242 4.55 -22.71 -1.02
N GLY A 243 4.99 -21.94 -0.01
CA GLY A 243 4.50 -22.04 1.37
C GLY A 243 5.13 -23.18 2.18
N THR A 244 6.22 -23.80 1.71
CA THR A 244 6.87 -24.94 2.39
C THR A 244 8.00 -24.54 3.31
N GLU A 245 8.56 -23.35 3.15
CA GLU A 245 9.68 -22.84 3.92
C GLU A 245 9.29 -22.57 5.37
N GLU A 246 10.17 -22.92 6.31
CA GLU A 246 9.96 -22.68 7.74
C GLU A 246 10.87 -21.56 8.24
N PHE A 247 10.31 -20.66 9.03
CA PHE A 247 11.04 -19.60 9.70
C PHE A 247 10.96 -19.76 11.22
N GLU A 248 12.03 -19.40 11.88
CA GLU A 248 12.07 -19.29 13.34
C GLU A 248 12.87 -18.04 13.73
N THR A 249 12.36 -17.29 14.68
CA THR A 249 13.06 -16.19 15.34
C THR A 249 12.89 -16.32 16.84
N SER A 250 13.82 -15.76 17.61
CA SER A 250 13.75 -15.78 19.06
C SER A 250 14.16 -14.44 19.66
N PHE A 251 13.65 -14.15 20.83
CA PHE A 251 14.01 -12.96 21.59
C PHE A 251 14.03 -13.27 23.10
N LYS A 252 14.80 -12.50 23.84
CA LYS A 252 14.80 -12.55 25.30
C LYS A 252 13.75 -11.63 25.89
N GLY A 253 13.19 -11.98 27.03
CA GLY A 253 12.25 -11.14 27.79
C GLY A 253 12.81 -9.74 28.06
N ASN A 254 14.09 -9.64 28.37
CA ASN A 254 14.76 -8.36 28.58
C ASN A 254 14.67 -7.41 27.38
N SER A 255 14.87 -7.91 26.16
CA SER A 255 14.74 -7.09 24.93
C SER A 255 13.34 -6.52 24.78
N PHE A 256 12.33 -7.33 25.07
CA PHE A 256 10.94 -6.91 25.06
C PHE A 256 10.69 -5.81 26.10
N HIS A 257 11.10 -6.01 27.35
CA HIS A 257 10.93 -5.03 28.43
C HIS A 257 11.65 -3.71 28.15
N THR A 258 12.85 -3.77 27.60
CA THR A 258 13.61 -2.56 27.22
C THR A 258 12.88 -1.78 26.14
N THR A 259 12.32 -2.46 25.14
CA THR A 259 11.53 -1.79 24.10
C THR A 259 10.28 -1.13 24.67
N LEU A 260 9.56 -1.82 25.58
CA LEU A 260 8.40 -1.23 26.25
C LEU A 260 8.78 -0.01 27.06
N ALA A 261 9.86 -0.08 27.85
CA ALA A 261 10.31 1.02 28.70
C ALA A 261 10.67 2.27 27.86
N ASN A 262 11.24 2.07 26.66
CA ASN A 262 11.59 3.17 25.77
C ASN A 262 10.36 3.79 25.09
N GLN A 263 9.34 2.99 24.78
CA GLN A 263 8.13 3.47 24.07
C GLN A 263 7.04 3.98 25.02
N ILE A 264 7.04 3.52 26.28
CA ILE A 264 6.04 3.88 27.27
C ILE A 264 6.73 4.64 28.41
N PRO A 265 6.94 5.96 28.27
CA PRO A 265 7.64 6.75 29.30
C PRO A 265 6.86 6.74 30.62
N PHE A 266 7.61 6.74 31.73
CA PHE A 266 7.01 6.81 33.06
C PHE A 266 6.21 8.10 33.24
N ASN A 267 5.01 7.98 33.81
CA ASN A 267 4.18 9.10 34.19
C ASN A 267 3.49 8.78 35.52
N ALA A 268 3.86 9.50 36.58
CA ALA A 268 3.35 9.29 37.92
C ALA A 268 1.84 9.53 38.07
N ASN A 269 1.25 10.31 37.16
CA ASN A 269 -0.17 10.67 37.21
C ASN A 269 -1.06 9.69 36.43
N VAL A 270 -0.49 8.63 35.88
CA VAL A 270 -1.19 7.68 35.03
C VAL A 270 -0.95 6.27 35.51
N LYS A 271 -2.02 5.56 35.85
CA LYS A 271 -1.98 4.11 36.09
C LYS A 271 -2.05 3.37 34.77
N ARG A 272 -1.21 2.34 34.62
CA ARG A 272 -1.19 1.48 33.45
C ARG A 272 -1.31 0.02 33.83
N GLU A 273 -2.07 -0.73 33.05
CA GLU A 273 -2.25 -2.17 33.22
C GLU A 273 -2.05 -2.88 31.89
N ALA A 274 -1.28 -3.97 31.89
CA ALA A 274 -1.17 -4.85 30.73
C ALA A 274 -2.55 -5.41 30.36
N TYR A 275 -2.87 -5.42 29.06
CA TYR A 275 -4.18 -5.88 28.60
C TYR A 275 -4.08 -7.16 27.77
N ARG A 276 -3.31 -7.13 26.68
CA ARG A 276 -3.11 -8.29 25.79
C ARG A 276 -1.84 -8.14 24.97
N ILE A 277 -1.38 -9.26 24.42
CA ILE A 277 -0.35 -9.31 23.39
C ILE A 277 -0.95 -9.95 22.14
N GLN A 278 -0.61 -9.41 20.99
CA GLN A 278 -1.02 -9.93 19.69
C GLN A 278 0.22 -10.12 18.81
N LEU A 279 0.39 -11.32 18.25
CA LEU A 279 1.39 -11.57 17.22
C LEU A 279 0.75 -11.21 15.86
N ILE A 280 1.39 -10.29 15.15
CA ILE A 280 0.92 -9.77 13.86
C ILE A 280 1.96 -10.07 12.81
N PHE A 281 1.51 -10.64 11.71
CA PHE A 281 2.30 -10.81 10.49
C PHE A 281 1.72 -9.96 9.37
N THR A 282 2.59 -9.23 8.70
CA THR A 282 2.28 -8.56 7.43
C THR A 282 3.06 -9.29 6.35
N VAL A 283 2.35 -9.99 5.45
CA VAL A 283 2.97 -10.75 4.38
C VAL A 283 2.61 -10.14 3.04
N ILE A 284 3.61 -9.91 2.22
CA ILE A 284 3.46 -9.36 0.87
C ILE A 284 3.94 -10.35 -0.19
N ALA A 285 3.34 -10.26 -1.37
CA ALA A 285 3.71 -11.05 -2.54
C ALA A 285 5.03 -10.59 -3.17
N ASP A 286 5.53 -11.35 -4.15
CA ASP A 286 6.82 -11.10 -4.79
C ASP A 286 6.84 -9.80 -5.62
N GLU A 287 5.71 -9.40 -6.15
CA GLU A 287 5.56 -8.17 -6.94
C GLU A 287 5.86 -6.89 -6.16
N PHE A 288 5.88 -6.95 -4.82
CA PHE A 288 6.20 -5.84 -3.92
C PHE A 288 7.58 -5.96 -3.26
N ASN A 289 8.41 -6.92 -3.69
CA ASN A 289 9.68 -7.22 -3.03
C ASN A 289 10.88 -6.44 -3.59
#